data_4740f54a7550acae862da8fefcb7bd95
#
_entry.id   4740f54a7550acae862da8fefcb7bd95
#
_cell.length_a   1.000
_cell.length_b   1.000
_cell.length_c   1.000
_cell.angle_alpha   90.00
_cell.angle_beta   90.00
_cell.angle_gamma   90.00
#
_symmetry.space_group_name_H-M   'P 1'
#
loop_
_entity.id
_entity.type
_entity.pdbx_description
1 polymer ?
#
loop_
_entity_poly.entity_id
_entity_poly.type
_entity_poly.pdbx_seq_one_letter_code
_entity_poly.pdbx_strand_id
1 'polypeptide(L)'
;MQLIELQEIYKTYHLGEVDVPVLKGITLNVAQGELVALMGASGSGKSTLMNILGCLDHPSSGKYWLDGEEVSQLTPDGRALVRNHKIGFVFQGFNLLPRTSALDNVVMPLSYTNENLSEHDGRQRGTELLERVGLGDRMHHEPSQLSGGQQQRVAIARALVNRPRLLFADEPTGNLDSKTSKEILEMFQRLNQEEGITIILVTHDAGIAQYARRTVRISDGLIVDGAAAGAPLPAGGAA
;
A
#
# COMPACT_ATOMS: atom_id res chain seq x y z
N MET A 1 -0.79 -18.85 4.42
CA MET A 1 -1.76 -18.63 3.32
C MET A 1 -1.19 -17.51 2.45
N GLN A 2 -1.26 -17.63 1.13
CA GLN A 2 -0.85 -16.53 0.24
C GLN A 2 -1.96 -15.48 0.22
N LEU A 3 -1.57 -14.21 0.34
CA LEU A 3 -2.50 -13.09 0.17
C LEU A 3 -2.49 -12.61 -1.29
N ILE A 4 -1.32 -12.59 -1.90
CA ILE A 4 -1.12 -12.19 -3.30
C ILE A 4 -0.48 -13.35 -4.04
N GLU A 5 -1.05 -13.71 -5.19
CA GLU A 5 -0.48 -14.67 -6.13
C GLU A 5 -0.54 -14.08 -7.55
N LEU A 6 0.61 -13.83 -8.14
CA LEU A 6 0.76 -13.41 -9.54
C LEU A 6 1.35 -14.55 -10.35
N GLN A 7 0.75 -14.86 -11.49
CA GLN A 7 1.26 -15.86 -12.44
C GLN A 7 1.36 -15.22 -13.82
N GLU A 8 2.59 -15.13 -14.31
CA GLU A 8 2.93 -14.67 -15.66
C GLU A 8 2.23 -13.35 -16.02
N ILE A 9 2.33 -12.34 -15.16
CA ILE A 9 1.72 -11.02 -15.40
C ILE A 9 2.49 -10.26 -16.46
N TYR A 10 1.82 -9.96 -17.55
CA TYR A 10 2.29 -9.06 -18.61
C TYR A 10 1.48 -7.76 -18.59
N LYS A 11 2.13 -6.64 -18.90
CA LYS A 11 1.45 -5.36 -19.14
C LYS A 11 2.09 -4.66 -20.32
N THR A 12 1.29 -4.40 -21.33
CA THR A 12 1.62 -3.60 -22.51
C THR A 12 0.65 -2.44 -22.60
N TYR A 13 1.17 -1.23 -22.75
CA TYR A 13 0.35 -0.05 -23.05
C TYR A 13 0.36 0.21 -24.56
N HIS A 14 -0.82 0.45 -25.13
CA HIS A 14 -1.00 0.77 -26.53
C HIS A 14 -1.08 2.30 -26.69
N LEU A 15 -0.05 2.91 -27.27
CA LEU A 15 0.04 4.37 -27.50
C LEU A 15 -0.07 4.64 -29.01
N GLY A 16 -1.30 4.67 -29.51
CA GLY A 16 -1.55 4.74 -30.96
C GLY A 16 -1.03 3.48 -31.67
N GLU A 17 -0.04 3.64 -32.53
CA GLU A 17 0.57 2.51 -33.28
C GLU A 17 1.76 1.87 -32.55
N VAL A 18 2.13 2.37 -31.36
CA VAL A 18 3.30 1.88 -30.62
C VAL A 18 2.86 1.07 -29.40
N ASP A 19 3.36 -0.15 -29.31
CA ASP A 19 3.20 -1.02 -28.17
C ASP A 19 4.40 -0.87 -27.20
N VAL A 20 4.12 -0.56 -25.94
CA VAL A 20 5.11 -0.39 -24.90
C VAL A 20 4.96 -1.50 -23.86
N PRO A 21 5.73 -2.61 -23.97
CA PRO A 21 5.72 -3.68 -22.98
C PRO A 21 6.45 -3.22 -21.70
N VAL A 22 5.72 -3.15 -20.59
CA VAL A 22 6.26 -2.68 -19.29
C VAL A 22 6.51 -3.84 -18.33
N LEU A 23 5.60 -4.79 -18.22
CA LEU A 23 5.81 -6.01 -17.43
C LEU A 23 5.86 -7.22 -18.37
N LYS A 24 6.82 -8.13 -18.07
CA LYS A 24 7.25 -9.18 -18.99
C LYS A 24 7.20 -10.58 -18.38
N GLY A 25 6.08 -10.95 -17.72
CA GLY A 25 5.90 -12.26 -17.12
C GLY A 25 6.27 -12.26 -15.63
N ILE A 26 5.71 -11.33 -14.86
CA ILE A 26 5.92 -11.25 -13.41
C ILE A 26 5.18 -12.40 -12.73
N THR A 27 5.93 -13.23 -12.01
CA THR A 27 5.40 -14.23 -11.08
C THR A 27 5.87 -13.89 -9.68
N LEU A 28 4.94 -13.69 -8.75
CA LEU A 28 5.21 -13.22 -7.39
C LEU A 28 4.17 -13.76 -6.42
N ASN A 29 4.61 -14.24 -5.26
CA ASN A 29 3.75 -14.60 -4.15
C ASN A 29 4.08 -13.75 -2.92
N VAL A 30 3.04 -13.25 -2.22
CA VAL A 30 3.18 -12.56 -0.95
C VAL A 30 2.29 -13.24 0.08
N ALA A 31 2.89 -13.66 1.19
CA ALA A 31 2.17 -14.30 2.26
C ALA A 31 1.36 -13.28 3.08
N GLN A 32 0.26 -13.74 3.67
CA GLN A 32 -0.49 -12.91 4.62
C GLN A 32 0.40 -12.54 5.82
N GLY A 33 0.35 -11.27 6.24
CA GLY A 33 1.18 -10.74 7.32
C GLY A 33 2.65 -10.54 6.94
N GLU A 34 3.00 -10.59 5.66
CA GLU A 34 4.35 -10.30 5.20
C GLU A 34 4.55 -8.79 5.02
N LEU A 35 5.73 -8.28 5.39
CA LEU A 35 6.17 -6.93 5.06
C LEU A 35 7.25 -7.04 3.98
N VAL A 36 6.93 -6.59 2.77
CA VAL A 36 7.77 -6.72 1.57
C VAL A 36 8.17 -5.35 1.04
N ALA A 37 9.44 -5.17 0.69
CA ALA A 37 9.88 -4.01 -0.08
C ALA A 37 9.93 -4.34 -1.58
N LEU A 38 9.30 -3.50 -2.39
CA LEU A 38 9.35 -3.55 -3.85
C LEU A 38 10.33 -2.49 -4.34
N MET A 39 11.48 -2.94 -4.84
CA MET A 39 12.58 -2.07 -5.26
C MET A 39 12.87 -2.15 -6.76
N GLY A 40 13.46 -1.08 -7.30
CA GLY A 40 13.99 -1.03 -8.67
C GLY A 40 14.28 0.40 -9.10
N ALA A 41 14.99 0.58 -10.20
CA ALA A 41 15.27 1.89 -10.77
C ALA A 41 14.00 2.60 -11.30
N SER A 42 14.08 3.89 -11.57
CA SER A 42 13.00 4.60 -12.29
C SER A 42 12.78 3.93 -13.67
N GLY A 43 11.52 3.75 -14.06
CA GLY A 43 11.17 3.09 -15.32
C GLY A 43 11.24 1.55 -15.31
N SER A 44 11.63 0.91 -14.22
CA SER A 44 11.73 -0.56 -14.16
C SER A 44 10.39 -1.32 -14.18
N GLY A 45 9.24 -0.62 -14.06
CA GLY A 45 7.91 -1.22 -13.99
C GLY A 45 7.28 -1.27 -12.60
N LYS A 46 7.93 -0.75 -11.54
CA LYS A 46 7.41 -0.76 -10.15
C LYS A 46 6.01 -0.15 -10.03
N SER A 47 5.82 1.08 -10.52
CA SER A 47 4.54 1.78 -10.43
C SER A 47 3.44 1.04 -11.20
N THR A 48 3.78 0.45 -12.35
CA THR A 48 2.85 -0.38 -13.13
C THR A 48 2.46 -1.64 -12.35
N LEU A 49 3.44 -2.33 -11.74
CA LEU A 49 3.14 -3.50 -10.92
C LEU A 49 2.32 -3.10 -9.69
N MET A 50 2.68 -2.00 -9.01
CA MET A 50 1.90 -1.48 -7.87
C MET A 50 0.45 -1.16 -8.27
N ASN A 51 0.23 -0.55 -9.44
CA ASN A 51 -1.11 -0.24 -9.93
C ASN A 51 -1.94 -1.51 -10.19
N ILE A 52 -1.32 -2.57 -10.72
CA ILE A 52 -1.99 -3.87 -10.91
C ILE A 52 -2.29 -4.51 -9.55
N LEU A 53 -1.29 -4.61 -8.67
CA LEU A 53 -1.46 -5.17 -7.33
C LEU A 53 -2.50 -4.41 -6.51
N GLY A 54 -2.56 -3.09 -6.68
CA GLY A 54 -3.54 -2.21 -6.05
C GLY A 54 -4.90 -2.18 -6.73
N CYS A 55 -5.15 -2.99 -7.75
CA CYS A 55 -6.38 -2.97 -8.55
C CYS A 55 -6.73 -1.58 -9.14
N LEU A 56 -5.73 -0.70 -9.32
CA LEU A 56 -5.87 0.58 -10.02
C LEU A 56 -5.85 0.37 -11.54
N ASP A 57 -5.11 -0.65 -11.99
CA ASP A 57 -5.04 -1.09 -13.38
C ASP A 57 -5.22 -2.62 -13.43
N HIS A 58 -5.23 -3.21 -14.62
CA HIS A 58 -5.34 -4.64 -14.85
C HIS A 58 -4.19 -5.13 -15.74
N PRO A 59 -3.77 -6.40 -15.64
CA PRO A 59 -2.77 -6.96 -16.53
C PRO A 59 -3.29 -7.11 -17.95
N SER A 60 -2.41 -7.05 -18.94
CA SER A 60 -2.76 -7.40 -20.34
C SER A 60 -2.96 -8.90 -20.50
N SER A 61 -2.21 -9.72 -19.75
CA SER A 61 -2.36 -11.17 -19.64
C SER A 61 -1.74 -11.68 -18.35
N GLY A 62 -1.97 -12.95 -18.02
CA GLY A 62 -1.60 -13.58 -16.75
C GLY A 62 -2.75 -13.58 -15.76
N LYS A 63 -2.49 -14.08 -14.54
CA LYS A 63 -3.51 -14.21 -13.51
C LYS A 63 -3.05 -13.59 -12.19
N TYR A 64 -3.97 -12.92 -11.52
CA TYR A 64 -3.76 -12.30 -10.22
C TYR A 64 -4.88 -12.72 -9.25
N TRP A 65 -4.48 -13.36 -8.15
CA TRP A 65 -5.36 -13.65 -7.02
C TRP A 65 -4.99 -12.78 -5.83
N LEU A 66 -6.01 -12.15 -5.25
CA LEU A 66 -5.93 -11.39 -4.01
C LEU A 66 -6.86 -12.02 -2.98
N ASP A 67 -6.29 -12.53 -1.89
CA ASP A 67 -7.05 -13.17 -0.82
C ASP A 67 -7.92 -14.34 -1.33
N GLY A 68 -7.35 -15.13 -2.26
CA GLY A 68 -8.01 -16.29 -2.87
C GLY A 68 -9.04 -15.96 -3.97
N GLU A 69 -9.28 -14.67 -4.26
CA GLU A 69 -10.19 -14.23 -5.33
C GLU A 69 -9.40 -13.84 -6.57
N GLU A 70 -9.76 -14.36 -7.74
CA GLU A 70 -9.15 -13.95 -9.00
C GLU A 70 -9.65 -12.55 -9.40
N VAL A 71 -8.72 -11.59 -9.46
CA VAL A 71 -9.04 -10.18 -9.70
C VAL A 71 -8.55 -9.66 -11.06
N SER A 72 -7.89 -10.50 -11.86
CA SER A 72 -7.31 -10.13 -13.16
C SER A 72 -8.34 -9.56 -14.15
N GLN A 73 -9.54 -10.11 -14.13
CA GLN A 73 -10.60 -9.86 -15.13
C GLN A 73 -11.78 -9.05 -14.57
N LEU A 74 -11.62 -8.48 -13.37
CA LEU A 74 -12.70 -7.69 -12.76
C LEU A 74 -13.01 -6.45 -13.59
N THR A 75 -14.30 -6.10 -13.63
CA THR A 75 -14.78 -4.83 -14.18
C THR A 75 -14.18 -3.65 -13.38
N PRO A 76 -14.20 -2.41 -13.93
CA PRO A 76 -13.75 -1.24 -13.16
C PRO A 76 -14.45 -1.10 -11.82
N ASP A 77 -15.76 -1.37 -11.73
CA ASP A 77 -16.53 -1.32 -10.49
C ASP A 77 -16.12 -2.44 -9.53
N GLY A 78 -15.91 -3.66 -10.03
CA GLY A 78 -15.40 -4.78 -9.22
C GLY A 78 -14.02 -4.46 -8.62
N ARG A 79 -13.11 -3.88 -9.42
CA ARG A 79 -11.81 -3.43 -8.91
C ARG A 79 -11.96 -2.32 -7.86
N ALA A 80 -12.91 -1.39 -8.03
CA ALA A 80 -13.16 -0.34 -7.04
C ALA A 80 -13.64 -0.92 -5.70
N LEU A 81 -14.52 -1.93 -5.72
CA LEU A 81 -14.97 -2.63 -4.52
C LEU A 81 -13.82 -3.36 -3.83
N VAL A 82 -13.00 -4.11 -4.58
CA VAL A 82 -11.81 -4.79 -4.02
C VAL A 82 -10.86 -3.80 -3.38
N ARG A 83 -10.57 -2.66 -4.04
CA ARG A 83 -9.73 -1.60 -3.46
C ARG A 83 -10.30 -1.07 -2.16
N ASN A 84 -11.58 -0.74 -2.14
CA ASN A 84 -12.21 -0.17 -0.95
C ASN A 84 -12.17 -1.13 0.25
N HIS A 85 -12.43 -2.44 0.02
CA HIS A 85 -12.57 -3.42 1.08
C HIS A 85 -11.25 -4.07 1.52
N LYS A 86 -10.33 -4.32 0.57
CA LYS A 86 -9.15 -5.16 0.84
C LYS A 86 -7.83 -4.39 0.86
N ILE A 87 -7.79 -3.16 0.32
CA ILE A 87 -6.53 -2.44 0.06
C ILE A 87 -6.56 -1.05 0.67
N GLY A 88 -5.52 -0.71 1.42
CA GLY A 88 -5.22 0.65 1.85
C GLY A 88 -4.05 1.23 1.06
N PHE A 89 -4.07 2.53 0.79
CA PHE A 89 -2.99 3.23 0.09
C PHE A 89 -2.43 4.39 0.91
N VAL A 90 -1.11 4.45 0.99
CA VAL A 90 -0.33 5.55 1.55
C VAL A 90 0.64 6.04 0.47
N PHE A 91 0.56 7.30 0.09
CA PHE A 91 1.35 7.90 -0.98
C PHE A 91 2.38 8.89 -0.46
N GLN A 92 3.45 9.11 -1.21
CA GLN A 92 4.47 10.11 -0.93
C GLN A 92 3.90 11.53 -0.75
N GLY A 93 2.93 11.91 -1.57
CA GLY A 93 2.28 13.21 -1.55
C GLY A 93 1.12 13.32 -0.55
N PHE A 94 0.95 12.33 0.36
CA PHE A 94 -0.16 12.22 1.34
C PHE A 94 -1.54 12.11 0.68
N ASN A 95 -1.80 12.82 -0.40
CA ASN A 95 -3.07 12.87 -1.15
C ASN A 95 -4.28 13.11 -0.25
N LEU A 96 -4.14 14.04 0.70
CA LEU A 96 -5.24 14.49 1.55
C LEU A 96 -6.09 15.51 0.81
N LEU A 97 -7.40 15.47 1.04
CA LEU A 97 -8.32 16.48 0.54
C LEU A 97 -8.05 17.82 1.26
N PRO A 98 -7.70 18.87 0.52
CA PRO A 98 -7.51 20.19 1.12
C PRO A 98 -8.85 20.74 1.66
N ARG A 99 -8.80 21.65 2.62
CA ARG A 99 -9.99 22.26 3.25
C ARG A 99 -10.98 21.24 3.86
N THR A 100 -10.47 20.08 4.22
CA THR A 100 -11.21 18.96 4.82
C THR A 100 -10.45 18.55 6.06
N SER A 101 -11.14 18.36 7.19
CA SER A 101 -10.48 18.00 8.45
C SER A 101 -9.73 16.65 8.36
N ALA A 102 -8.79 16.42 9.28
CA ALA A 102 -8.11 15.14 9.39
C ALA A 102 -9.12 13.98 9.57
N LEU A 103 -10.12 14.18 10.43
CA LEU A 103 -11.16 13.17 10.66
C LEU A 103 -11.98 12.90 9.38
N ASP A 104 -12.42 13.93 8.68
CA ASP A 104 -13.21 13.75 7.46
C ASP A 104 -12.37 13.12 6.33
N ASN A 105 -11.07 13.41 6.24
CA ASN A 105 -10.14 12.70 5.36
C ASN A 105 -10.07 11.20 5.70
N VAL A 106 -10.02 10.85 6.99
CA VAL A 106 -9.92 9.46 7.44
C VAL A 106 -11.20 8.69 7.17
N VAL A 107 -12.37 9.27 7.41
CA VAL A 107 -13.66 8.57 7.26
C VAL A 107 -14.17 8.53 5.83
N MET A 108 -13.63 9.35 4.92
CA MET A 108 -14.09 9.44 3.54
C MET A 108 -14.21 8.09 2.80
N PRO A 109 -13.27 7.11 2.93
CA PRO A 109 -13.42 5.82 2.27
C PRO A 109 -14.62 5.00 2.74
N LEU A 110 -15.17 5.28 3.92
CA LEU A 110 -16.39 4.62 4.42
C LEU A 110 -17.63 4.96 3.60
N SER A 111 -17.63 6.10 2.88
CA SER A 111 -18.74 6.48 2.00
C SER A 111 -18.90 5.55 0.78
N TYR A 112 -17.90 4.74 0.51
CA TYR A 112 -17.88 3.81 -0.65
C TYR A 112 -17.96 2.33 -0.21
N THR A 113 -18.11 2.07 1.10
CA THR A 113 -18.25 0.69 1.59
C THR A 113 -19.70 0.22 1.51
N ASN A 114 -19.89 -1.09 1.32
CA ASN A 114 -21.19 -1.73 1.45
C ASN A 114 -21.54 -2.10 2.91
N GLU A 115 -20.68 -1.75 3.87
CA GLU A 115 -20.99 -1.94 5.29
C GLU A 115 -22.11 -0.97 5.70
N ASN A 116 -23.16 -1.48 6.38
CA ASN A 116 -24.19 -0.67 7.00
C ASN A 116 -23.65 0.02 8.26
N LEU A 117 -22.68 0.93 8.08
CA LEU A 117 -22.15 1.74 9.17
C LEU A 117 -22.98 3.02 9.31
N SER A 118 -23.41 3.31 10.55
CA SER A 118 -23.98 4.64 10.83
C SER A 118 -22.87 5.71 10.69
N GLU A 119 -23.27 6.95 10.41
CA GLU A 119 -22.33 8.08 10.39
C GLU A 119 -21.58 8.22 11.72
N HIS A 120 -22.28 7.99 12.84
CA HIS A 120 -21.71 8.01 14.19
C HIS A 120 -20.59 6.96 14.34
N ASP A 121 -20.86 5.70 13.97
CA ASP A 121 -19.89 4.60 14.10
C ASP A 121 -18.68 4.82 13.18
N GLY A 122 -18.92 5.34 11.97
CA GLY A 122 -17.84 5.69 11.05
C GLY A 122 -16.92 6.79 11.61
N ARG A 123 -17.50 7.84 12.20
CA ARG A 123 -16.73 8.93 12.84
C ARG A 123 -16.00 8.44 14.09
N GLN A 124 -16.62 7.58 14.89
CA GLN A 124 -15.97 6.96 16.05
C GLN A 124 -14.76 6.15 15.60
N ARG A 125 -14.89 5.28 14.58
CA ARG A 125 -13.77 4.50 13.99
C ARG A 125 -12.64 5.42 13.50
N GLY A 126 -12.97 6.51 12.84
CA GLY A 126 -11.98 7.51 12.39
C GLY A 126 -11.25 8.19 13.55
N THR A 127 -11.97 8.54 14.62
CA THR A 127 -11.43 9.12 15.85
C THR A 127 -10.43 8.18 16.51
N GLU A 128 -10.81 6.92 16.73
CA GLU A 128 -9.94 5.89 17.32
C GLU A 128 -8.65 5.69 16.51
N LEU A 129 -8.73 5.72 15.17
CA LEU A 129 -7.56 5.63 14.30
C LEU A 129 -6.66 6.86 14.40
N LEU A 130 -7.22 8.08 14.49
CA LEU A 130 -6.42 9.29 14.68
C LEU A 130 -5.73 9.31 16.04
N GLU A 131 -6.40 8.91 17.12
CA GLU A 131 -5.80 8.76 18.44
C GLU A 131 -4.65 7.75 18.40
N ARG A 132 -4.84 6.64 17.74
CA ARG A 132 -3.86 5.57 17.60
C ARG A 132 -2.59 5.99 16.84
N VAL A 133 -2.71 6.87 15.85
CA VAL A 133 -1.55 7.46 15.16
C VAL A 133 -1.00 8.71 15.87
N GLY A 134 -1.52 9.05 17.06
CA GLY A 134 -1.05 10.18 17.88
C GLY A 134 -1.55 11.55 17.40
N LEU A 135 -2.75 11.61 16.84
CA LEU A 135 -3.38 12.83 16.31
C LEU A 135 -4.76 13.11 16.90
N GLY A 136 -5.08 12.59 18.09
CA GLY A 136 -6.35 12.80 18.74
C GLY A 136 -6.69 14.27 18.99
N ASP A 137 -5.69 15.11 19.29
CA ASP A 137 -5.82 16.55 19.48
C ASP A 137 -5.83 17.36 18.17
N ARG A 138 -5.70 16.70 17.03
CA ARG A 138 -5.59 17.29 15.68
C ARG A 138 -6.69 16.90 14.71
N MET A 139 -7.73 16.18 15.17
CA MET A 139 -8.76 15.62 14.27
C MET A 139 -9.54 16.68 13.47
N HIS A 140 -9.62 17.90 13.98
CA HIS A 140 -10.32 19.02 13.30
C HIS A 140 -9.39 19.91 12.47
N HIS A 141 -8.08 19.62 12.43
CA HIS A 141 -7.14 20.39 11.64
C HIS A 141 -7.24 20.02 10.16
N GLU A 142 -7.10 21.00 9.29
CA GLU A 142 -6.93 20.82 7.85
C GLU A 142 -5.48 20.46 7.52
N PRO A 143 -5.18 19.83 6.35
CA PRO A 143 -3.82 19.48 5.95
C PRO A 143 -2.84 20.66 6.00
N SER A 144 -3.27 21.87 5.65
CA SER A 144 -2.45 23.09 5.71
C SER A 144 -1.97 23.47 7.12
N GLN A 145 -2.61 22.93 8.16
CA GLN A 145 -2.30 23.17 9.57
C GLN A 145 -1.48 22.05 10.21
N LEU A 146 -1.13 21.01 9.41
CA LEU A 146 -0.42 19.83 9.85
C LEU A 146 1.00 19.79 9.26
N SER A 147 1.97 19.33 10.06
CA SER A 147 3.31 19.01 9.54
C SER A 147 3.27 17.85 8.55
N GLY A 148 4.30 17.69 7.71
CA GLY A 148 4.38 16.58 6.76
C GLY A 148 4.21 15.21 7.42
N GLY A 149 4.87 14.98 8.57
CA GLY A 149 4.71 13.75 9.33
C GLY A 149 3.30 13.55 9.90
N GLN A 150 2.63 14.63 10.33
CA GLN A 150 1.23 14.58 10.76
C GLN A 150 0.30 14.25 9.59
N GLN A 151 0.51 14.87 8.42
CA GLN A 151 -0.25 14.56 7.20
C GLN A 151 -0.08 13.10 6.79
N GLN A 152 1.14 12.54 6.90
CA GLN A 152 1.40 11.13 6.61
C GLN A 152 0.67 10.21 7.60
N ARG A 153 0.62 10.57 8.88
CA ARG A 153 -0.15 9.81 9.89
C ARG A 153 -1.65 9.84 9.59
N VAL A 154 -2.20 10.97 9.13
CA VAL A 154 -3.60 11.05 8.65
C VAL A 154 -3.81 10.13 7.45
N ALA A 155 -2.88 10.13 6.47
CA ALA A 155 -2.97 9.25 5.30
C ALA A 155 -2.92 7.77 5.69
N ILE A 156 -2.10 7.39 6.69
CA ILE A 156 -2.06 6.02 7.24
C ILE A 156 -3.40 5.68 7.92
N ALA A 157 -3.93 6.56 8.78
CA ALA A 157 -5.22 6.34 9.43
C ALA A 157 -6.35 6.17 8.40
N ARG A 158 -6.38 7.01 7.34
CA ARG A 158 -7.31 6.88 6.22
C ARG A 158 -7.19 5.52 5.51
N ALA A 159 -5.97 5.07 5.28
CA ALA A 159 -5.72 3.79 4.62
C ALA A 159 -6.22 2.59 5.45
N LEU A 160 -6.27 2.73 6.78
CA LEU A 160 -6.68 1.68 7.71
C LEU A 160 -8.18 1.66 8.03
N VAL A 161 -8.95 2.69 7.64
CA VAL A 161 -10.34 2.86 8.11
C VAL A 161 -11.28 1.74 7.70
N ASN A 162 -11.06 1.12 6.54
CA ASN A 162 -11.81 -0.06 6.06
C ASN A 162 -11.21 -1.39 6.53
N ARG A 163 -10.25 -1.39 7.47
CA ARG A 163 -9.57 -2.59 8.00
C ARG A 163 -9.00 -3.47 6.88
N PRO A 164 -8.16 -2.92 5.99
CA PRO A 164 -7.64 -3.63 4.83
C PRO A 164 -6.73 -4.78 5.26
N ARG A 165 -6.65 -5.84 4.44
CA ARG A 165 -5.67 -6.92 4.61
C ARG A 165 -4.31 -6.59 4.00
N LEU A 166 -4.29 -5.64 3.07
CA LEU A 166 -3.11 -5.21 2.32
C LEU A 166 -2.97 -3.70 2.39
N LEU A 167 -1.78 -3.23 2.75
CA LEU A 167 -1.42 -1.82 2.74
C LEU A 167 -0.30 -1.59 1.74
N PHE A 168 -0.52 -0.72 0.77
CA PHE A 168 0.52 -0.19 -0.10
C PHE A 168 1.07 1.12 0.45
N ALA A 169 2.39 1.25 0.50
CA ALA A 169 3.07 2.48 0.87
C ALA A 169 4.07 2.83 -0.24
N ASP A 170 3.70 3.82 -1.08
CA ASP A 170 4.49 4.28 -2.21
C ASP A 170 5.35 5.47 -1.79
N GLU A 171 6.67 5.25 -1.70
CA GLU A 171 7.67 6.22 -1.22
C GLU A 171 7.20 6.98 0.04
N PRO A 172 6.75 6.27 1.10
CA PRO A 172 5.95 6.87 2.18
C PRO A 172 6.70 7.89 3.03
N THR A 173 7.99 8.01 2.86
CA THR A 173 8.86 8.93 3.62
C THR A 173 9.62 9.92 2.74
N GLY A 174 9.37 9.92 1.43
CA GLY A 174 10.13 10.73 0.48
C GLY A 174 10.02 12.26 0.68
N ASN A 175 8.99 12.74 1.40
CA ASN A 175 8.77 14.16 1.70
C ASN A 175 8.98 14.48 3.20
N LEU A 176 9.64 13.59 3.97
CA LEU A 176 9.81 13.72 5.41
C LEU A 176 11.30 13.85 5.79
N ASP A 177 11.55 14.49 6.91
CA ASP A 177 12.88 14.48 7.52
C ASP A 177 13.25 13.07 8.06
N SER A 178 14.53 12.83 8.31
CA SER A 178 15.06 11.51 8.69
C SER A 178 14.45 10.96 9.98
N LYS A 179 14.18 11.82 10.98
CA LYS A 179 13.59 11.40 12.25
C LYS A 179 12.14 10.97 12.05
N THR A 180 11.35 11.80 11.39
CA THR A 180 9.95 11.52 11.07
C THR A 180 9.82 10.29 10.17
N SER A 181 10.72 10.14 9.18
CA SER A 181 10.80 8.96 8.31
C SER A 181 10.95 7.67 9.11
N LYS A 182 11.87 7.66 10.09
CA LYS A 182 12.06 6.52 10.97
C LYS A 182 10.79 6.19 11.78
N GLU A 183 10.15 7.20 12.36
CA GLU A 183 8.91 7.01 13.12
C GLU A 183 7.78 6.40 12.28
N ILE A 184 7.63 6.82 11.02
CA ILE A 184 6.63 6.28 10.09
C ILE A 184 6.97 4.83 9.70
N LEU A 185 8.24 4.51 9.42
CA LEU A 185 8.65 3.14 9.10
C LEU A 185 8.48 2.18 10.27
N GLU A 186 8.81 2.61 11.49
CA GLU A 186 8.54 1.86 12.72
C GLU A 186 7.03 1.66 12.95
N MET A 187 6.19 2.65 12.57
CA MET A 187 4.72 2.49 12.62
C MET A 187 4.26 1.39 11.64
N PHE A 188 4.77 1.32 10.41
CA PHE A 188 4.46 0.21 9.49
C PHE A 188 4.89 -1.14 10.05
N GLN A 189 6.06 -1.23 10.69
CA GLN A 189 6.51 -2.47 11.33
C GLN A 189 5.57 -2.90 12.46
N ARG A 190 5.13 -1.96 13.32
CA ARG A 190 4.15 -2.25 14.38
C ARG A 190 2.83 -2.73 13.80
N LEU A 191 2.26 -2.04 12.80
CA LEU A 191 1.03 -2.46 12.12
C LEU A 191 1.13 -3.88 11.55
N ASN A 192 2.28 -4.21 10.96
CA ASN A 192 2.53 -5.55 10.45
C ASN A 192 2.64 -6.61 11.56
N GLN A 193 3.42 -6.32 12.61
CA GLN A 193 3.73 -7.29 13.68
C GLN A 193 2.56 -7.52 14.63
N GLU A 194 1.86 -6.45 15.01
CA GLU A 194 0.80 -6.50 16.03
C GLU A 194 -0.57 -6.83 15.43
N GLU A 195 -0.84 -6.43 14.19
CA GLU A 195 -2.15 -6.58 13.56
C GLU A 195 -2.17 -7.56 12.39
N GLY A 196 -1.00 -8.06 12.01
CA GLY A 196 -0.89 -9.03 10.91
C GLY A 196 -1.24 -8.45 9.53
N ILE A 197 -1.25 -7.12 9.38
CA ILE A 197 -1.50 -6.47 8.09
C ILE A 197 -0.34 -6.76 7.14
N THR A 198 -0.63 -7.23 5.94
CA THR A 198 0.38 -7.37 4.88
C THR A 198 0.72 -5.99 4.33
N ILE A 199 2.01 -5.69 4.22
CA ILE A 199 2.46 -4.37 3.77
C ILE A 199 3.43 -4.51 2.60
N ILE A 200 3.21 -3.73 1.54
CA ILE A 200 4.14 -3.58 0.42
C ILE A 200 4.68 -2.15 0.44
N LEU A 201 5.96 -2.00 0.76
CA LEU A 201 6.69 -0.73 0.68
C LEU A 201 7.29 -0.63 -0.72
N VAL A 202 6.87 0.36 -1.50
CA VAL A 202 7.48 0.66 -2.80
C VAL A 202 8.52 1.75 -2.58
N THR A 203 9.77 1.47 -2.89
CA THR A 203 10.86 2.43 -2.69
C THR A 203 12.05 2.17 -3.62
N HIS A 204 12.84 3.19 -3.88
CA HIS A 204 14.16 3.08 -4.49
C HIS A 204 15.31 3.17 -3.47
N ASP A 205 15.00 3.48 -2.20
CA ASP A 205 15.97 3.63 -1.11
C ASP A 205 16.20 2.29 -0.39
N ALA A 206 17.47 1.84 -0.40
CA ALA A 206 17.88 0.61 0.27
C ALA A 206 17.76 0.69 1.80
N GLY A 207 17.88 1.88 2.39
CA GLY A 207 17.69 2.10 3.83
C GLY A 207 16.24 1.89 4.25
N ILE A 208 15.28 2.32 3.42
CA ILE A 208 13.86 2.09 3.64
C ILE A 208 13.53 0.59 3.46
N ALA A 209 14.10 -0.05 2.44
CA ALA A 209 13.86 -1.47 2.18
C ALA A 209 14.30 -2.39 3.32
N GLN A 210 15.27 -1.99 4.14
CA GLN A 210 15.74 -2.75 5.31
C GLN A 210 14.68 -2.91 6.42
N TYR A 211 13.63 -2.08 6.43
CA TYR A 211 12.50 -2.24 7.34
C TYR A 211 11.58 -3.40 6.96
N ALA A 212 11.66 -3.87 5.71
CA ALA A 212 10.91 -5.03 5.24
C ALA A 212 11.63 -6.36 5.56
N ARG A 213 10.85 -7.44 5.64
CA ARG A 213 11.37 -8.79 5.85
C ARG A 213 11.95 -9.40 4.59
N ARG A 214 11.49 -8.96 3.43
CA ARG A 214 11.93 -9.41 2.11
C ARG A 214 11.95 -8.24 1.15
N THR A 215 12.93 -8.23 0.26
CA THR A 215 13.01 -7.27 -0.83
C THR A 215 12.79 -7.97 -2.16
N VAL A 216 11.82 -7.52 -2.93
CA VAL A 216 11.58 -7.93 -4.32
C VAL A 216 12.19 -6.87 -5.23
N ARG A 217 13.08 -7.27 -6.12
CA ARG A 217 13.75 -6.37 -7.06
C ARG A 217 13.21 -6.51 -8.46
N ILE A 218 12.81 -5.37 -9.04
CA ILE A 218 12.34 -5.29 -10.43
C ILE A 218 13.38 -4.53 -11.27
N SER A 219 13.72 -5.10 -12.42
CA SER A 219 14.49 -4.44 -13.49
C SER A 219 13.86 -4.78 -14.85
N ASP A 220 13.68 -3.76 -15.68
CA ASP A 220 13.22 -3.89 -17.07
C ASP A 220 11.94 -4.73 -17.25
N GLY A 221 11.02 -4.62 -16.28
CA GLY A 221 9.74 -5.34 -16.28
C GLY A 221 9.82 -6.79 -15.83
N LEU A 222 10.93 -7.24 -15.24
CA LEU A 222 11.14 -8.57 -14.70
C LEU A 222 11.49 -8.52 -13.21
N ILE A 223 11.10 -9.54 -12.45
CA ILE A 223 11.64 -9.75 -11.10
C ILE A 223 13.00 -10.41 -11.24
N VAL A 224 14.03 -9.76 -10.73
CA VAL A 224 15.42 -10.25 -10.77
C VAL A 224 15.86 -10.87 -9.45
N ASP A 225 15.13 -10.61 -8.35
CA ASP A 225 15.41 -11.16 -7.02
C ASP A 225 14.17 -11.12 -6.13
N GLY A 226 14.09 -12.01 -5.14
CA GLY A 226 13.06 -11.99 -4.09
C GLY A 226 11.67 -12.49 -4.51
N ALA A 227 11.50 -13.19 -5.63
CA ALA A 227 10.20 -13.67 -6.12
C ALA A 227 9.48 -14.64 -5.18
N ALA A 228 10.22 -15.52 -4.48
CA ALA A 228 9.67 -16.56 -3.61
C ALA A 228 9.31 -16.01 -2.22
N ALA A 229 8.11 -16.35 -1.72
CA ALA A 229 7.70 -16.07 -0.35
C ALA A 229 8.48 -16.94 0.64
N GLY A 230 9.02 -16.32 1.71
CA GLY A 230 9.37 -17.06 2.93
C GLY A 230 10.76 -17.67 3.01
N ALA A 231 11.84 -16.88 2.91
CA ALA A 231 13.04 -17.23 3.69
C ALA A 231 12.82 -16.70 5.13
N PRO A 232 12.94 -17.53 6.20
CA PRO A 232 12.91 -17.05 7.56
C PRO A 232 14.07 -16.08 7.78
N LEU A 233 13.83 -14.96 8.47
CA LEU A 233 14.89 -14.06 8.91
C LEU A 233 15.96 -14.86 9.68
N PRO A 234 17.27 -14.60 9.48
CA PRO A 234 18.24 -14.98 10.47
C PRO A 234 17.85 -14.33 11.80
N ALA A 235 17.71 -15.14 12.84
CA ALA A 235 17.43 -14.68 14.18
C ALA A 235 18.40 -13.54 14.53
N GLY A 236 17.85 -12.37 14.87
CA GLY A 236 18.61 -11.19 15.17
C GLY A 236 19.64 -11.50 16.25
N GLY A 237 20.90 -11.42 15.89
CA GLY A 237 21.99 -11.41 16.84
C GLY A 237 21.87 -10.16 17.69
N ALA A 238 21.49 -10.33 18.96
CA ALA A 238 21.71 -9.33 19.97
C ALA A 238 23.22 -9.10 20.08
N ALA A 239 23.66 -7.87 19.88
CA ALA A 239 24.93 -7.33 20.33
C ALA A 239 24.72 -5.90 20.76
#